data_bb425a712c416dca2f7d4d3ce338e6d3
#
_entry.id   bb425a712c416dca2f7d4d3ce338e6d3
#
_cell.length_a   1.000
_cell.length_b   1.000
_cell.length_c   1.000
_cell.angle_alpha   90.00
_cell.angle_beta   90.00
_cell.angle_gamma   90.00
#
_symmetry.space_group_name_H-M   'P 1'
#
loop_
_entity.id
_entity.type
_entity.pdbx_description
1 polymer ?
#
loop_
_entity_poly.entity_id
_entity_poly.type
_entity_poly.pdbx_seq_one_letter_code
_entity_poly.pdbx_strand_id
1 'polypeptide(L)'
;MNYRTEKDSLGEIQVPADKLWGAQTQRSLENFQIGTEKIPQELVTVFAYLKKAAAETNNKLGNLDDVRTRAIEAACDEILVGHLDGNFPLAVWMTGSGTQFNMNMNEVIAKKAVQIAVAGGESITVHPNDHVNRSQSSNDVFPTAMHAATLCLIEDRLFPAMDRLQSLLEKKAEEYKDIVKIGRTHLQDATPLTLGQEISGWARMIERNREMLVQGCEFLRDLAAGGTAVGTGINCPNEFGPLFAEELSRLTGKVFRTAKNKFHSLTSKDELVVAHGMLKALACDLMKIANDVRWLASGPRCGIGELIIPANEPGSSIMPSKVNPTQAEAVTMVAAQVMGNDATVGFAASQGNFELNVFMPVMAYNMIQSIRLLTDVMDSFGKHCIKGLEPNRERIEENLHRSLILVTGLVPLVGYDKACSIAKTAASQGLTLKEAAVESGLITAEEYDARMDVRKLAGLE
;
A
#
# COMPACT_ATOMS: atom_id res chain seq x y z
N MET A 1 -34.98 19.29 -10.08
CA MET A 1 -34.16 18.37 -10.92
C MET A 1 -35.09 17.77 -11.96
N ASN A 2 -34.63 17.65 -13.20
CA ASN A 2 -35.37 16.96 -14.24
C ASN A 2 -35.04 15.45 -14.13
N TYR A 3 -36.04 14.62 -14.37
CA TYR A 3 -35.90 13.16 -14.36
C TYR A 3 -36.28 12.60 -15.72
N ARG A 4 -35.72 11.43 -16.03
CA ARG A 4 -36.15 10.60 -17.16
C ARG A 4 -36.52 9.21 -16.65
N THR A 5 -37.43 8.55 -17.37
CA THR A 5 -37.83 7.17 -17.07
C THR A 5 -36.86 6.20 -17.70
N GLU A 6 -36.28 5.30 -16.89
CA GLU A 6 -35.49 4.15 -17.31
C GLU A 6 -36.24 2.88 -16.89
N LYS A 7 -35.94 1.74 -17.53
CA LYS A 7 -36.62 0.48 -17.27
C LYS A 7 -35.64 -0.69 -17.19
N ASP A 8 -35.90 -1.58 -16.26
CA ASP A 8 -35.26 -2.90 -16.17
C ASP A 8 -36.30 -4.02 -16.02
N SER A 9 -35.89 -5.24 -15.68
CA SER A 9 -36.76 -6.39 -15.49
C SER A 9 -37.78 -6.23 -14.34
N LEU A 10 -37.54 -5.30 -13.41
CA LEU A 10 -38.43 -4.99 -12.27
C LEU A 10 -39.40 -3.85 -12.56
N GLY A 11 -39.31 -3.20 -13.73
CA GLY A 11 -40.20 -2.13 -14.16
C GLY A 11 -39.51 -0.78 -14.28
N GLU A 12 -40.31 0.29 -14.35
CA GLU A 12 -39.86 1.65 -14.54
C GLU A 12 -39.35 2.28 -13.26
N ILE A 13 -38.38 3.19 -13.40
CA ILE A 13 -37.81 4.00 -12.31
C ILE A 13 -37.38 5.37 -12.85
N GLN A 14 -37.42 6.40 -12.00
CA GLN A 14 -36.99 7.74 -12.35
C GLN A 14 -35.50 7.94 -12.08
N VAL A 15 -34.76 8.36 -13.09
CA VAL A 15 -33.31 8.63 -13.02
C VAL A 15 -33.07 10.10 -13.30
N PRO A 16 -32.16 10.81 -12.61
CA PRO A 16 -31.82 12.20 -12.92
C PRO A 16 -31.42 12.34 -14.39
N ALA A 17 -31.99 13.31 -15.09
CA ALA A 17 -31.83 13.44 -16.54
C ALA A 17 -30.42 13.75 -16.99
N ASP A 18 -29.61 14.39 -16.11
CA ASP A 18 -28.21 14.78 -16.34
C ASP A 18 -27.23 13.60 -16.13
N LYS A 19 -27.67 12.47 -15.59
CA LYS A 19 -26.82 11.32 -15.30
C LYS A 19 -26.87 10.28 -16.40
N LEU A 20 -25.76 9.54 -16.56
CA LEU A 20 -25.64 8.50 -17.60
C LEU A 20 -26.05 7.10 -17.10
N TRP A 21 -26.14 6.89 -15.80
CA TRP A 21 -26.56 5.60 -15.27
C TRP A 21 -28.02 5.29 -15.57
N GLY A 22 -28.39 4.01 -15.49
CA GLY A 22 -29.73 3.53 -15.78
C GLY A 22 -30.50 3.05 -14.53
N ALA A 23 -31.46 2.16 -14.78
CA ALA A 23 -32.39 1.69 -13.76
C ALA A 23 -31.73 0.89 -12.64
N GLN A 24 -30.80 -0.01 -12.96
CA GLN A 24 -30.17 -0.86 -11.95
C GLN A 24 -29.28 -0.07 -10.98
N THR A 25 -28.53 0.91 -11.48
CA THR A 25 -27.76 1.83 -10.63
C THR A 25 -28.68 2.66 -9.74
N GLN A 26 -29.77 3.18 -10.28
CA GLN A 26 -30.73 3.99 -9.51
C GLN A 26 -31.33 3.17 -8.36
N ARG A 27 -31.75 1.92 -8.63
CA ARG A 27 -32.25 1.01 -7.57
C ARG A 27 -31.19 0.76 -6.50
N SER A 28 -29.93 0.58 -6.89
CA SER A 28 -28.84 0.39 -5.93
C SER A 28 -28.66 1.59 -5.02
N LEU A 29 -28.76 2.81 -5.56
CA LEU A 29 -28.68 4.06 -4.77
C LEU A 29 -29.84 4.18 -3.76
N GLU A 30 -31.02 3.71 -4.13
CA GLU A 30 -32.20 3.74 -3.24
C GLU A 30 -32.13 2.64 -2.17
N ASN A 31 -31.63 1.46 -2.52
CA ASN A 31 -31.60 0.28 -1.63
C ASN A 31 -30.41 0.24 -0.68
N PHE A 32 -29.26 0.83 -1.05
CA PHE A 32 -28.02 0.71 -0.29
C PHE A 32 -27.51 2.08 0.21
N GLN A 33 -28.32 2.74 1.02
CA GLN A 33 -27.94 3.99 1.70
C GLN A 33 -27.16 3.69 2.99
N ILE A 34 -25.99 3.05 2.84
CA ILE A 34 -25.20 2.51 3.95
C ILE A 34 -23.80 3.15 3.90
N GLY A 35 -23.41 3.77 5.03
CA GLY A 35 -22.10 4.40 5.16
C GLY A 35 -21.84 5.55 4.19
N THR A 36 -20.60 5.98 4.12
CA THR A 36 -20.14 7.06 3.23
C THR A 36 -19.14 6.58 2.20
N GLU A 37 -18.63 5.36 2.39
CA GLU A 37 -17.60 4.77 1.56
C GLU A 37 -18.14 4.48 0.16
N LYS A 38 -17.47 5.05 -0.84
CA LYS A 38 -17.81 4.87 -2.25
C LYS A 38 -16.81 3.92 -2.92
N ILE A 39 -17.22 3.35 -4.03
CA ILE A 39 -16.31 2.58 -4.89
C ILE A 39 -15.11 3.47 -5.25
N PRO A 40 -13.87 2.99 -5.02
CA PRO A 40 -12.67 3.77 -5.33
C PRO A 40 -12.55 4.08 -6.83
N GLN A 41 -12.06 5.29 -7.15
CA GLN A 41 -11.88 5.72 -8.54
C GLN A 41 -10.93 4.81 -9.32
N GLU A 42 -9.94 4.24 -8.65
CA GLU A 42 -9.01 3.29 -9.25
C GLU A 42 -9.71 2.02 -9.76
N LEU A 43 -10.75 1.60 -9.07
CA LEU A 43 -11.57 0.47 -9.53
C LEU A 43 -12.42 0.88 -10.75
N VAL A 44 -12.97 2.09 -10.78
CA VAL A 44 -13.65 2.66 -11.95
C VAL A 44 -12.73 2.66 -13.17
N THR A 45 -11.51 3.17 -13.01
CA THR A 45 -10.48 3.22 -14.06
C THR A 45 -10.17 1.83 -14.61
N VAL A 46 -9.93 0.86 -13.73
CA VAL A 46 -9.62 -0.50 -14.16
C VAL A 46 -10.82 -1.16 -14.85
N PHE A 47 -12.04 -0.95 -14.35
CA PHE A 47 -13.23 -1.44 -15.05
C PHE A 47 -13.39 -0.85 -16.45
N ALA A 48 -13.01 0.41 -16.68
CA ALA A 48 -13.00 0.98 -18.03
C ALA A 48 -12.01 0.24 -18.96
N TYR A 49 -10.80 -0.08 -18.48
CA TYR A 49 -9.87 -0.94 -19.24
C TYR A 49 -10.44 -2.34 -19.49
N LEU A 50 -11.08 -2.96 -18.51
CA LEU A 50 -11.69 -4.27 -18.67
C LEU A 50 -12.81 -4.25 -19.72
N LYS A 51 -13.69 -3.25 -19.70
CA LYS A 51 -14.79 -3.13 -20.66
C LYS A 51 -14.28 -2.83 -22.08
N LYS A 52 -13.23 -2.05 -22.20
CA LYS A 52 -12.54 -1.82 -23.47
C LYS A 52 -11.91 -3.12 -24.00
N ALA A 53 -11.14 -3.84 -23.16
CA ALA A 53 -10.57 -5.14 -23.53
C ALA A 53 -11.63 -6.17 -23.93
N ALA A 54 -12.77 -6.20 -23.21
CA ALA A 54 -13.88 -7.09 -23.53
C ALA A 54 -14.54 -6.76 -24.87
N ALA A 55 -14.71 -5.46 -25.19
CA ALA A 55 -15.27 -5.04 -26.47
C ALA A 55 -14.37 -5.44 -27.64
N GLU A 56 -13.06 -5.15 -27.54
CA GLU A 56 -12.07 -5.55 -28.55
C GLU A 56 -12.00 -7.08 -28.72
N THR A 57 -12.01 -7.82 -27.61
CA THR A 57 -12.01 -9.30 -27.64
C THR A 57 -13.27 -9.86 -28.31
N ASN A 58 -14.45 -9.35 -27.96
CA ASN A 58 -15.71 -9.79 -28.58
C ASN A 58 -15.76 -9.43 -30.07
N ASN A 59 -15.20 -8.31 -30.49
CA ASN A 59 -15.07 -7.94 -31.89
C ASN A 59 -14.20 -8.95 -32.65
N LYS A 60 -12.99 -9.25 -32.14
CA LYS A 60 -12.09 -10.25 -32.72
C LYS A 60 -12.75 -11.64 -32.86
N LEU A 61 -13.64 -12.00 -31.95
CA LEU A 61 -14.38 -13.25 -31.92
C LEU A 61 -15.69 -13.19 -32.75
N GLY A 62 -15.97 -12.06 -33.41
CA GLY A 62 -17.20 -11.88 -34.22
C GLY A 62 -18.49 -11.75 -33.44
N ASN A 63 -18.41 -11.52 -32.08
CA ASN A 63 -19.56 -11.40 -31.18
C ASN A 63 -20.05 -9.96 -31.01
N LEU A 64 -19.28 -8.97 -31.49
CA LEU A 64 -19.61 -7.55 -31.46
C LEU A 64 -19.13 -6.91 -32.78
N ASP A 65 -19.96 -6.11 -33.40
CA ASP A 65 -19.62 -5.41 -34.64
C ASP A 65 -18.68 -4.22 -34.41
N ASP A 66 -18.01 -3.78 -35.47
CA ASP A 66 -17.01 -2.72 -35.45
C ASP A 66 -17.57 -1.37 -34.97
N VAL A 67 -18.82 -1.03 -35.29
CA VAL A 67 -19.41 0.28 -34.96
C VAL A 67 -19.66 0.36 -33.45
N ARG A 68 -20.27 -0.69 -32.89
CA ARG A 68 -20.49 -0.76 -31.44
C ARG A 68 -19.19 -0.87 -30.66
N THR A 69 -18.21 -1.62 -31.19
CA THR A 69 -16.90 -1.75 -30.57
C THR A 69 -16.23 -0.38 -30.42
N ARG A 70 -16.08 0.36 -31.52
CA ARG A 70 -15.48 1.72 -31.47
C ARG A 70 -16.24 2.67 -30.53
N ALA A 71 -17.57 2.61 -30.51
CA ALA A 71 -18.38 3.46 -29.64
C ALA A 71 -18.18 3.13 -28.15
N ILE A 72 -18.09 1.82 -27.81
CA ILE A 72 -17.81 1.36 -26.44
C ILE A 72 -16.39 1.74 -26.01
N GLU A 73 -15.40 1.54 -26.88
CA GLU A 73 -14.00 1.94 -26.61
C GLU A 73 -13.90 3.45 -26.34
N ALA A 74 -14.50 4.28 -27.19
CA ALA A 74 -14.50 5.73 -27.00
C ALA A 74 -15.21 6.15 -25.72
N ALA A 75 -16.29 5.48 -25.33
CA ALA A 75 -16.95 5.72 -24.04
C ALA A 75 -16.06 5.33 -22.85
N CYS A 76 -15.29 4.24 -22.96
CA CYS A 76 -14.31 3.87 -21.95
C CYS A 76 -13.18 4.90 -21.86
N ASP A 77 -12.70 5.42 -23.00
CA ASP A 77 -11.66 6.46 -23.00
C ASP A 77 -12.13 7.76 -22.31
N GLU A 78 -13.40 8.14 -22.45
CA GLU A 78 -13.99 9.25 -21.71
C GLU A 78 -13.99 9.03 -20.16
N ILE A 79 -14.17 7.77 -19.73
CA ILE A 79 -14.03 7.42 -18.31
C ILE A 79 -12.56 7.54 -17.87
N LEU A 80 -11.63 7.01 -18.66
CA LEU A 80 -10.21 7.01 -18.32
C LEU A 80 -9.61 8.42 -18.19
N VAL A 81 -10.14 9.40 -18.93
CA VAL A 81 -9.72 10.82 -18.81
C VAL A 81 -10.53 11.60 -17.78
N GLY A 82 -11.45 10.98 -17.05
CA GLY A 82 -12.22 11.59 -15.96
C GLY A 82 -13.44 12.41 -16.41
N HIS A 83 -13.79 12.44 -17.69
CA HIS A 83 -14.93 13.23 -18.19
C HIS A 83 -16.30 12.73 -17.70
N LEU A 84 -16.36 11.48 -17.22
CA LEU A 84 -17.58 10.87 -16.71
C LEU A 84 -17.60 10.73 -15.19
N ASP A 85 -16.69 11.38 -14.47
CA ASP A 85 -16.68 11.40 -13.01
C ASP A 85 -18.03 11.90 -12.48
N GLY A 86 -18.47 11.33 -11.34
CA GLY A 86 -19.80 11.62 -10.79
C GLY A 86 -20.94 10.78 -11.38
N ASN A 87 -20.66 9.84 -12.32
CA ASN A 87 -21.59 8.83 -12.77
C ASN A 87 -21.40 7.47 -12.09
N PHE A 88 -20.50 7.35 -11.11
CA PHE A 88 -20.17 6.14 -10.36
C PHE A 88 -20.39 6.35 -8.85
N PRO A 89 -21.65 6.61 -8.41
CA PRO A 89 -21.93 7.08 -7.05
C PRO A 89 -22.14 5.97 -6.02
N LEU A 90 -22.00 4.69 -6.41
CA LEU A 90 -22.40 3.56 -5.58
C LEU A 90 -21.57 3.42 -4.31
N ALA A 91 -22.23 3.02 -3.22
CA ALA A 91 -21.56 2.67 -1.98
C ALA A 91 -20.79 1.34 -2.11
N VAL A 92 -19.74 1.17 -1.31
CA VAL A 92 -19.06 -0.13 -1.16
C VAL A 92 -20.01 -1.19 -0.61
N TRP A 93 -20.93 -0.80 0.28
CA TRP A 93 -21.90 -1.65 0.97
C TRP A 93 -23.10 -1.98 0.07
N MET A 94 -22.82 -2.71 -1.03
CA MET A 94 -23.83 -3.20 -1.99
C MET A 94 -23.79 -4.73 -2.03
N THR A 95 -24.40 -5.37 -3.06
CA THR A 95 -24.31 -6.82 -3.23
C THR A 95 -22.85 -7.28 -3.29
N GLY A 96 -22.54 -8.33 -2.56
CA GLY A 96 -21.17 -8.78 -2.35
C GLY A 96 -20.46 -9.34 -3.59
N SER A 97 -21.20 -9.61 -4.68
CA SER A 97 -20.66 -9.96 -6.01
C SER A 97 -20.23 -8.73 -6.82
N GLY A 98 -20.56 -7.51 -6.38
CA GLY A 98 -20.28 -6.29 -7.12
C GLY A 98 -21.16 -6.07 -8.36
N THR A 99 -22.27 -6.81 -8.48
CA THR A 99 -23.15 -6.75 -9.68
C THR A 99 -23.67 -5.35 -9.94
N GLN A 100 -24.08 -4.59 -8.92
CA GLN A 100 -24.59 -3.24 -9.15
C GLN A 100 -23.51 -2.32 -9.74
N PHE A 101 -22.27 -2.45 -9.29
CA PHE A 101 -21.18 -1.64 -9.85
C PHE A 101 -20.83 -2.06 -11.29
N ASN A 102 -20.77 -3.36 -11.58
CA ASN A 102 -20.61 -3.83 -12.96
C ASN A 102 -21.74 -3.29 -13.86
N MET A 103 -22.99 -3.28 -13.38
CA MET A 103 -24.10 -2.71 -14.13
C MET A 103 -24.02 -1.20 -14.25
N ASN A 104 -23.57 -0.49 -13.21
CA ASN A 104 -23.33 0.95 -13.29
C ASN A 104 -22.33 1.27 -14.42
N MET A 105 -21.21 0.54 -14.51
CA MET A 105 -20.26 0.68 -15.61
C MET A 105 -20.93 0.39 -16.97
N ASN A 106 -21.68 -0.70 -17.08
CA ASN A 106 -22.34 -1.10 -18.32
C ASN A 106 -23.38 -0.05 -18.78
N GLU A 107 -24.19 0.47 -17.86
CA GLU A 107 -25.23 1.49 -18.15
C GLU A 107 -24.61 2.81 -18.61
N VAL A 108 -23.59 3.28 -17.91
CA VAL A 108 -22.88 4.54 -18.25
C VAL A 108 -22.19 4.42 -19.61
N ILE A 109 -21.45 3.32 -19.84
CA ILE A 109 -20.76 3.06 -21.10
C ILE A 109 -21.76 2.95 -22.25
N ALA A 110 -22.83 2.19 -22.10
CA ALA A 110 -23.85 2.00 -23.14
C ALA A 110 -24.48 3.31 -23.58
N LYS A 111 -24.86 4.15 -22.60
CA LYS A 111 -25.49 5.46 -22.88
C LYS A 111 -24.50 6.43 -23.55
N LYS A 112 -23.27 6.50 -23.04
CA LYS A 112 -22.22 7.34 -23.64
C LYS A 112 -21.85 6.89 -25.04
N ALA A 113 -21.73 5.60 -25.28
CA ALA A 113 -21.44 5.03 -26.60
C ALA A 113 -22.50 5.43 -27.65
N VAL A 114 -23.78 5.38 -27.28
CA VAL A 114 -24.86 5.87 -28.16
C VAL A 114 -24.71 7.37 -28.44
N GLN A 115 -24.41 8.17 -27.44
CA GLN A 115 -24.20 9.62 -27.62
C GLN A 115 -23.05 9.92 -28.58
N ILE A 116 -21.92 9.20 -28.44
CA ILE A 116 -20.74 9.34 -29.31
C ILE A 116 -21.11 8.95 -30.77
N ALA A 117 -21.76 7.82 -30.95
CA ALA A 117 -22.16 7.33 -32.28
C ALA A 117 -23.12 8.31 -32.99
N VAL A 118 -24.13 8.81 -32.28
CA VAL A 118 -25.07 9.81 -32.80
C VAL A 118 -24.34 11.11 -33.21
N ALA A 119 -23.41 11.58 -32.39
CA ALA A 119 -22.58 12.75 -32.71
C ALA A 119 -21.68 12.51 -33.96
N GLY A 120 -21.30 11.27 -34.20
CA GLY A 120 -20.58 10.84 -35.42
C GLY A 120 -21.48 10.58 -36.63
N GLY A 121 -22.80 10.79 -36.52
CA GLY A 121 -23.77 10.58 -37.60
C GLY A 121 -24.25 9.13 -37.75
N GLU A 122 -23.93 8.26 -36.80
CA GLU A 122 -24.35 6.85 -36.79
C GLU A 122 -25.58 6.65 -35.90
N SER A 123 -26.54 5.83 -36.36
CA SER A 123 -27.73 5.46 -35.56
C SER A 123 -27.58 4.02 -35.09
N ILE A 124 -27.13 3.86 -33.85
CA ILE A 124 -26.97 2.53 -33.23
C ILE A 124 -27.67 2.45 -31.87
N THR A 125 -27.94 1.23 -31.46
CA THR A 125 -28.31 0.91 -30.08
C THR A 125 -27.18 0.15 -29.41
N VAL A 126 -26.84 0.55 -28.19
CA VAL A 126 -25.91 -0.19 -27.33
C VAL A 126 -26.64 -0.61 -26.07
N HIS A 127 -26.78 -1.92 -25.87
CA HIS A 127 -27.45 -2.47 -24.70
C HIS A 127 -26.44 -2.81 -23.60
N PRO A 128 -26.67 -2.45 -22.33
CA PRO A 128 -25.72 -2.69 -21.23
C PRO A 128 -25.33 -4.18 -21.07
N ASN A 129 -26.29 -5.09 -21.17
CA ASN A 129 -26.05 -6.53 -21.01
C ASN A 129 -25.59 -7.20 -22.30
N ASP A 130 -26.29 -6.93 -23.45
CA ASP A 130 -26.07 -7.71 -24.66
C ASP A 130 -24.81 -7.30 -25.43
N HIS A 131 -24.37 -6.04 -25.27
CA HIS A 131 -23.21 -5.49 -25.96
C HIS A 131 -22.04 -5.20 -24.99
N VAL A 132 -22.22 -4.34 -23.97
CA VAL A 132 -21.12 -3.94 -23.06
C VAL A 132 -20.68 -5.11 -22.17
N ASN A 133 -21.64 -5.93 -21.69
CA ASN A 133 -21.37 -7.09 -20.85
C ASN A 133 -21.24 -8.40 -21.62
N ARG A 134 -21.11 -8.36 -22.93
CA ARG A 134 -21.03 -9.57 -23.79
C ARG A 134 -19.91 -10.50 -23.34
N SER A 135 -20.19 -11.82 -23.26
CA SER A 135 -19.26 -12.87 -22.83
C SER A 135 -18.77 -12.74 -21.38
N GLN A 136 -19.45 -11.97 -20.53
CA GLN A 136 -19.05 -11.66 -19.16
C GLN A 136 -20.19 -11.94 -18.15
N SER A 137 -19.79 -12.12 -16.90
CA SER A 137 -20.65 -12.04 -15.73
C SER A 137 -20.02 -11.07 -14.70
N SER A 138 -20.81 -10.47 -13.81
CA SER A 138 -20.23 -9.75 -12.66
C SER A 138 -19.33 -10.66 -11.84
N ASN A 139 -19.63 -11.95 -11.79
CA ASN A 139 -18.94 -12.94 -10.96
C ASN A 139 -17.49 -13.17 -11.39
N ASP A 140 -17.17 -13.06 -12.68
CA ASP A 140 -15.81 -13.19 -13.19
C ASP A 140 -15.12 -11.84 -13.45
N VAL A 141 -15.88 -10.80 -13.83
CA VAL A 141 -15.32 -9.47 -14.11
C VAL A 141 -14.92 -8.72 -12.85
N PHE A 142 -15.69 -8.81 -11.77
CA PHE A 142 -15.36 -8.08 -10.54
C PHE A 142 -14.07 -8.60 -9.89
N PRO A 143 -13.84 -9.92 -9.68
CA PRO A 143 -12.56 -10.41 -9.19
C PRO A 143 -11.40 -10.14 -10.16
N THR A 144 -11.64 -10.17 -11.47
CA THR A 144 -10.64 -9.72 -12.46
C THR A 144 -10.24 -8.26 -12.21
N ALA A 145 -11.22 -7.37 -11.96
CA ALA A 145 -10.95 -5.97 -11.64
C ALA A 145 -10.19 -5.81 -10.32
N MET A 146 -10.48 -6.60 -9.30
CA MET A 146 -9.75 -6.58 -8.03
C MET A 146 -8.27 -6.90 -8.22
N HIS A 147 -7.96 -7.96 -8.98
CA HIS A 147 -6.58 -8.33 -9.31
C HIS A 147 -5.87 -7.24 -10.11
N ALA A 148 -6.49 -6.79 -11.20
CA ALA A 148 -5.89 -5.79 -12.07
C ALA A 148 -5.68 -4.44 -11.36
N ALA A 149 -6.65 -3.97 -10.56
CA ALA A 149 -6.52 -2.72 -9.80
C ALA A 149 -5.40 -2.81 -8.77
N THR A 150 -5.32 -3.92 -8.03
CA THR A 150 -4.28 -4.16 -7.03
C THR A 150 -2.89 -4.17 -7.67
N LEU A 151 -2.72 -4.93 -8.76
CA LEU A 151 -1.44 -5.02 -9.47
C LEU A 151 -1.00 -3.67 -10.04
N CYS A 152 -1.88 -2.98 -10.76
CA CYS A 152 -1.57 -1.68 -11.34
C CYS A 152 -1.17 -0.65 -10.26
N LEU A 153 -1.91 -0.58 -9.16
CA LEU A 153 -1.59 0.35 -8.08
C LEU A 153 -0.26 0.05 -7.39
N ILE A 154 0.04 -1.23 -7.15
CA ILE A 154 1.32 -1.62 -6.55
C ILE A 154 2.47 -1.26 -7.50
N GLU A 155 2.39 -1.64 -8.77
CA GLU A 155 3.48 -1.42 -9.72
C GLU A 155 3.65 0.06 -10.10
N ASP A 156 2.55 0.82 -10.28
CA ASP A 156 2.61 2.19 -10.80
C ASP A 156 2.76 3.25 -9.71
N ARG A 157 2.39 2.94 -8.45
CA ARG A 157 2.40 3.92 -7.38
C ARG A 157 3.19 3.49 -6.15
N LEU A 158 2.93 2.28 -5.63
CA LEU A 158 3.56 1.82 -4.39
C LEU A 158 5.06 1.56 -4.59
N PHE A 159 5.46 0.82 -5.62
CA PHE A 159 6.88 0.55 -5.89
C PHE A 159 7.70 1.84 -6.09
N PRO A 160 7.27 2.81 -6.90
CA PRO A 160 7.98 4.09 -6.98
C PRO A 160 8.09 4.85 -5.64
N ALA A 161 7.07 4.78 -4.77
CA ALA A 161 7.16 5.40 -3.45
C ALA A 161 8.15 4.68 -2.52
N MET A 162 8.17 3.34 -2.57
CA MET A 162 9.17 2.52 -1.86
C MET A 162 10.58 2.85 -2.33
N ASP A 163 10.80 2.91 -3.64
CA ASP A 163 12.11 3.22 -4.23
C ASP A 163 12.60 4.61 -3.81
N ARG A 164 11.71 5.61 -3.75
CA ARG A 164 12.04 6.96 -3.27
C ARG A 164 12.43 6.97 -1.80
N LEU A 165 11.64 6.32 -0.93
CA LEU A 165 11.95 6.26 0.50
C LEU A 165 13.23 5.49 0.77
N GLN A 166 13.43 4.34 0.13
CA GLN A 166 14.65 3.54 0.22
C GLN A 166 15.87 4.38 -0.14
N SER A 167 15.87 5.05 -1.30
CA SER A 167 16.98 5.88 -1.76
C SER A 167 17.30 7.03 -0.80
N LEU A 168 16.30 7.64 -0.16
CA LEU A 168 16.51 8.66 0.87
C LEU A 168 17.18 8.06 2.11
N LEU A 169 16.76 6.90 2.57
CA LEU A 169 17.35 6.20 3.72
C LEU A 169 18.79 5.77 3.43
N GLU A 170 19.06 5.21 2.25
CA GLU A 170 20.41 4.83 1.83
C GLU A 170 21.35 6.05 1.79
N LYS A 171 20.86 7.16 1.26
CA LYS A 171 21.63 8.42 1.26
C LYS A 171 21.94 8.89 2.69
N LYS A 172 20.99 8.81 3.60
CA LYS A 172 21.20 9.17 5.02
C LYS A 172 22.13 8.18 5.72
N ALA A 173 22.05 6.90 5.41
CA ALA A 173 22.97 5.88 5.93
C ALA A 173 24.43 6.18 5.53
N GLU A 174 24.67 6.54 4.27
CA GLU A 174 26.00 6.90 3.79
C GLU A 174 26.48 8.24 4.38
N GLU A 175 25.59 9.25 4.48
CA GLU A 175 25.91 10.57 5.07
C GLU A 175 26.35 10.45 6.54
N TYR A 176 25.79 9.48 7.28
CA TYR A 176 26.02 9.32 8.72
C TYR A 176 26.82 8.06 9.09
N LYS A 177 27.49 7.45 8.12
CA LYS A 177 28.23 6.19 8.30
C LYS A 177 29.35 6.24 9.36
N ASP A 178 29.92 7.43 9.58
CA ASP A 178 31.03 7.63 10.53
C ASP A 178 30.58 8.17 11.90
N ILE A 179 29.27 8.37 12.13
CA ILE A 179 28.75 8.89 13.39
C ILE A 179 28.50 7.73 14.35
N VAL A 180 29.47 7.46 15.24
CA VAL A 180 29.34 6.43 16.25
C VAL A 180 28.37 6.89 17.35
N LYS A 181 27.45 6.03 17.73
CA LYS A 181 26.45 6.24 18.77
C LYS A 181 26.26 5.00 19.62
N ILE A 182 25.58 5.14 20.74
CA ILE A 182 25.14 3.99 21.55
C ILE A 182 24.01 3.25 20.80
N GLY A 183 24.15 1.92 20.69
CA GLY A 183 23.04 1.05 20.33
C GLY A 183 22.07 0.87 21.48
N ARG A 184 20.84 0.46 21.18
CA ARG A 184 19.82 0.13 22.20
C ARG A 184 19.11 -1.16 21.87
N THR A 185 19.04 -2.04 22.89
CA THR A 185 18.19 -3.24 22.88
C THR A 185 17.29 -3.16 24.13
N HIS A 186 16.02 -3.55 24.04
CA HIS A 186 15.05 -3.39 25.14
C HIS A 186 14.91 -1.93 25.63
N LEU A 187 15.21 -0.92 24.79
CA LEU A 187 15.35 0.49 25.14
C LEU A 187 16.44 0.77 26.18
N GLN A 188 17.33 -0.19 26.45
CA GLN A 188 18.49 -0.05 27.30
C GLN A 188 19.76 0.12 26.47
N ASP A 189 20.78 0.77 27.06
CA ASP A 189 22.06 0.97 26.44
C ASP A 189 22.69 -0.36 26.02
N ALA A 190 23.23 -0.40 24.83
CA ALA A 190 23.93 -1.55 24.27
C ALA A 190 25.26 -1.13 23.64
N THR A 191 25.94 -2.05 22.98
CA THR A 191 27.22 -1.80 22.34
C THR A 191 27.11 -0.76 21.21
N PRO A 192 28.20 -0.02 20.90
CA PRO A 192 28.19 1.00 19.86
C PRO A 192 27.89 0.45 18.48
N LEU A 193 27.27 1.28 17.67
CA LEU A 193 27.13 1.18 16.22
C LEU A 193 27.23 2.59 15.62
N THR A 194 27.19 2.71 14.30
CA THR A 194 27.04 4.03 13.69
C THR A 194 25.57 4.35 13.41
N LEU A 195 25.23 5.63 13.37
CA LEU A 195 23.91 6.09 12.93
C LEU A 195 23.62 5.62 11.48
N GLY A 196 24.65 5.60 10.62
CA GLY A 196 24.53 5.07 9.28
C GLY A 196 24.17 3.58 9.25
N GLN A 197 24.76 2.75 10.13
CA GLN A 197 24.41 1.33 10.27
C GLN A 197 22.94 1.15 10.73
N GLU A 198 22.49 1.95 11.68
CA GLU A 198 21.09 1.93 12.15
C GLU A 198 20.13 2.26 11.01
N ILE A 199 20.37 3.34 10.26
CA ILE A 199 19.54 3.76 9.13
C ILE A 199 19.60 2.76 7.95
N SER A 200 20.75 2.12 7.73
CA SER A 200 20.89 1.08 6.70
C SER A 200 19.96 -0.10 6.95
N GLY A 201 19.72 -0.45 8.23
CA GLY A 201 18.72 -1.43 8.61
C GLY A 201 17.30 -1.01 8.19
N TRP A 202 16.95 0.28 8.34
CA TRP A 202 15.66 0.80 7.88
C TRP A 202 15.52 0.74 6.34
N ALA A 203 16.57 1.09 5.62
CA ALA A 203 16.59 0.99 4.15
C ALA A 203 16.38 -0.45 3.69
N ARG A 204 17.07 -1.42 4.34
CA ARG A 204 16.93 -2.84 4.01
C ARG A 204 15.52 -3.39 4.29
N MET A 205 14.81 -2.89 5.29
CA MET A 205 13.41 -3.25 5.54
C MET A 205 12.53 -2.90 4.34
N ILE A 206 12.67 -1.69 3.79
CA ILE A 206 11.89 -1.26 2.61
C ILE A 206 12.23 -2.11 1.39
N GLU A 207 13.52 -2.30 1.10
CA GLU A 207 14.01 -3.13 0.00
C GLU A 207 13.46 -4.57 0.09
N ARG A 208 13.54 -5.18 1.26
CA ARG A 208 13.05 -6.56 1.47
C ARG A 208 11.54 -6.69 1.28
N ASN A 209 10.76 -5.72 1.76
CA ASN A 209 9.32 -5.69 1.52
C ASN A 209 8.98 -5.56 0.03
N ARG A 210 9.76 -4.77 -0.72
CA ARG A 210 9.60 -4.66 -2.17
C ARG A 210 9.85 -5.99 -2.88
N GLU A 211 10.92 -6.71 -2.50
CA GLU A 211 11.21 -8.06 -3.03
C GLU A 211 10.05 -9.03 -2.78
N MET A 212 9.47 -9.02 -1.56
CA MET A 212 8.32 -9.88 -1.22
C MET A 212 7.08 -9.49 -2.04
N LEU A 213 6.76 -8.20 -2.15
CA LEU A 213 5.61 -7.73 -2.92
C LEU A 213 5.70 -8.10 -4.39
N VAL A 214 6.89 -8.07 -5.02
CA VAL A 214 7.09 -8.53 -6.40
C VAL A 214 6.66 -9.99 -6.55
N GLN A 215 7.00 -10.84 -5.59
CA GLN A 215 6.59 -12.25 -5.63
C GLN A 215 5.07 -12.42 -5.42
N GLY A 216 4.47 -11.64 -4.52
CA GLY A 216 3.02 -11.69 -4.27
C GLY A 216 2.20 -11.18 -5.44
N CYS A 217 2.68 -10.17 -6.15
CA CYS A 217 2.03 -9.64 -7.35
C CYS A 217 1.92 -10.66 -8.48
N GLU A 218 2.78 -11.67 -8.51
CA GLU A 218 2.75 -12.70 -9.55
C GLU A 218 1.44 -13.51 -9.54
N PHE A 219 0.84 -13.71 -8.37
CA PHE A 219 -0.44 -14.41 -8.24
C PHE A 219 -1.63 -13.58 -8.74
N LEU A 220 -1.53 -12.24 -8.71
CA LEU A 220 -2.57 -11.33 -9.19
C LEU A 220 -2.68 -11.28 -10.72
N ARG A 221 -1.75 -11.88 -11.44
CA ARG A 221 -1.74 -11.88 -12.91
C ARG A 221 -2.76 -12.85 -13.51
N ASP A 222 -3.25 -13.82 -12.74
CA ASP A 222 -4.21 -14.82 -13.19
C ASP A 222 -5.64 -14.29 -13.04
N LEU A 223 -6.37 -14.20 -14.16
CA LEU A 223 -7.67 -13.53 -14.22
C LEU A 223 -8.84 -14.51 -14.31
N ALA A 224 -9.92 -14.19 -13.60
CA ALA A 224 -11.16 -14.97 -13.60
C ALA A 224 -11.98 -14.84 -14.89
N ALA A 225 -11.78 -13.78 -15.68
CA ALA A 225 -12.52 -13.49 -16.91
C ALA A 225 -12.61 -14.70 -17.85
N GLY A 226 -13.81 -14.95 -18.38
CA GLY A 226 -14.14 -16.15 -19.16
C GLY A 226 -14.77 -17.28 -18.34
N GLY A 227 -14.78 -17.19 -17.00
CA GLY A 227 -15.48 -18.14 -16.12
C GLY A 227 -16.99 -17.94 -16.08
N THR A 228 -17.43 -16.74 -16.37
CA THR A 228 -18.82 -16.28 -16.32
C THR A 228 -19.50 -16.51 -14.96
N ALA A 229 -20.67 -17.17 -14.95
CA ALA A 229 -21.54 -17.24 -13.77
C ALA A 229 -20.96 -18.10 -12.62
N VAL A 230 -20.40 -19.28 -12.94
CA VAL A 230 -19.97 -20.28 -11.97
C VAL A 230 -18.60 -20.93 -12.31
N GLY A 231 -17.92 -20.44 -13.34
CA GLY A 231 -16.62 -20.99 -13.76
C GLY A 231 -16.65 -21.88 -15.01
N THR A 232 -17.84 -22.21 -15.52
CA THR A 232 -18.02 -23.08 -16.69
C THR A 232 -17.91 -22.36 -18.03
N GLY A 233 -17.88 -21.01 -18.04
CA GLY A 233 -17.85 -20.22 -19.26
C GLY A 233 -19.14 -20.24 -20.08
N ILE A 234 -20.30 -20.44 -19.43
CA ILE A 234 -21.57 -20.44 -20.15
C ILE A 234 -21.78 -19.13 -20.93
N ASN A 235 -22.19 -19.23 -22.20
CA ASN A 235 -22.37 -18.12 -23.14
C ASN A 235 -21.11 -17.30 -23.43
N CYS A 236 -19.93 -17.88 -23.21
CA CYS A 236 -18.63 -17.27 -23.46
C CYS A 236 -17.80 -18.20 -24.36
N PRO A 237 -17.20 -17.73 -25.47
CA PRO A 237 -16.28 -18.54 -26.25
C PRO A 237 -15.06 -18.95 -25.44
N ASN A 238 -14.53 -20.14 -25.68
CA ASN A 238 -13.35 -20.65 -24.94
C ASN A 238 -12.11 -19.75 -25.10
N GLU A 239 -11.99 -19.11 -26.26
CA GLU A 239 -10.88 -18.22 -26.61
C GLU A 239 -10.98 -16.85 -25.90
N PHE A 240 -12.13 -16.49 -25.33
CA PHE A 240 -12.36 -15.19 -24.74
C PHE A 240 -11.38 -14.91 -23.58
N GLY A 241 -11.23 -15.83 -22.64
CA GLY A 241 -10.36 -15.63 -21.47
C GLY A 241 -8.90 -15.32 -21.83
N PRO A 242 -8.24 -16.12 -22.68
CA PRO A 242 -6.89 -15.84 -23.15
C PRO A 242 -6.76 -14.51 -23.92
N LEU A 243 -7.62 -14.26 -24.91
CA LEU A 243 -7.59 -13.02 -25.71
C LEU A 243 -7.89 -11.77 -24.87
N PHE A 244 -8.83 -11.88 -23.94
CA PHE A 244 -9.13 -10.80 -23.00
C PHE A 244 -7.93 -10.44 -22.12
N ALA A 245 -7.21 -11.44 -21.59
CA ALA A 245 -6.02 -11.21 -20.79
C ALA A 245 -4.89 -10.56 -21.62
N GLU A 246 -4.74 -10.94 -22.89
CA GLU A 246 -3.82 -10.33 -23.83
C GLU A 246 -4.17 -8.86 -24.09
N GLU A 247 -5.46 -8.55 -24.39
CA GLU A 247 -5.90 -7.17 -24.62
C GLU A 247 -5.78 -6.30 -23.36
N LEU A 248 -6.14 -6.82 -22.20
CA LEU A 248 -5.97 -6.10 -20.94
C LEU A 248 -4.48 -5.82 -20.67
N SER A 249 -3.61 -6.79 -20.98
CA SER A 249 -2.16 -6.60 -20.85
C SER A 249 -1.65 -5.49 -21.76
N ARG A 250 -2.11 -5.46 -23.01
CA ARG A 250 -1.77 -4.42 -23.98
C ARG A 250 -2.22 -3.03 -23.53
N LEU A 251 -3.45 -2.92 -23.03
CA LEU A 251 -4.05 -1.65 -22.63
C LEU A 251 -3.42 -1.06 -21.35
N THR A 252 -3.04 -1.92 -20.41
CA THR A 252 -2.50 -1.49 -19.12
C THR A 252 -0.97 -1.45 -19.06
N GLY A 253 -0.29 -2.10 -20.03
CA GLY A 253 1.16 -2.29 -19.99
C GLY A 253 1.62 -3.30 -18.93
N LYS A 254 0.69 -4.06 -18.32
CA LYS A 254 0.97 -5.10 -17.33
C LYS A 254 0.75 -6.48 -17.93
N VAL A 255 1.41 -7.49 -17.39
CA VAL A 255 1.23 -8.87 -17.83
C VAL A 255 0.10 -9.52 -17.06
N PHE A 256 -0.94 -9.94 -17.78
CA PHE A 256 -2.05 -10.75 -17.25
C PHE A 256 -2.18 -12.06 -18.03
N ARG A 257 -2.78 -13.05 -17.39
CA ARG A 257 -3.02 -14.39 -17.94
C ARG A 257 -4.44 -14.85 -17.58
N THR A 258 -5.02 -15.70 -18.42
CA THR A 258 -6.25 -16.38 -18.01
C THR A 258 -5.94 -17.41 -16.92
N ALA A 259 -6.71 -17.40 -15.82
CA ALA A 259 -6.52 -18.35 -14.73
C ALA A 259 -6.73 -19.80 -15.21
N LYS A 260 -5.91 -20.73 -14.72
CA LYS A 260 -5.97 -22.16 -15.06
C LYS A 260 -7.26 -22.83 -14.60
N ASN A 261 -7.85 -22.35 -13.51
CA ASN A 261 -9.06 -22.88 -12.92
C ASN A 261 -10.02 -21.74 -12.56
N LYS A 262 -11.07 -21.59 -13.35
CA LYS A 262 -12.07 -20.51 -13.15
C LYS A 262 -12.95 -20.74 -11.92
N PHE A 263 -13.15 -21.99 -11.50
CA PHE A 263 -13.89 -22.31 -10.29
C PHE A 263 -13.17 -21.78 -9.04
N HIS A 264 -11.85 -21.93 -8.99
CA HIS A 264 -11.00 -21.34 -7.96
C HIS A 264 -11.10 -19.81 -7.99
N SER A 265 -10.89 -19.19 -9.14
CA SER A 265 -10.81 -17.73 -9.27
C SER A 265 -12.11 -17.00 -8.91
N LEU A 266 -13.28 -17.65 -9.02
CA LEU A 266 -14.57 -17.09 -8.62
C LEU A 266 -14.80 -17.17 -7.11
N THR A 267 -14.35 -18.24 -6.47
CA THR A 267 -14.64 -18.52 -5.05
C THR A 267 -13.51 -18.10 -4.11
N SER A 268 -12.27 -18.44 -4.43
CA SER A 268 -11.11 -18.09 -3.61
C SER A 268 -10.66 -16.66 -3.87
N LYS A 269 -10.07 -16.05 -2.86
CA LYS A 269 -9.43 -14.72 -2.91
C LYS A 269 -8.09 -14.76 -2.18
N ASP A 270 -7.47 -15.94 -2.17
CA ASP A 270 -6.19 -16.22 -1.50
C ASP A 270 -5.04 -15.37 -2.05
N GLU A 271 -5.05 -15.05 -3.35
CA GLU A 271 -4.07 -14.18 -3.97
C GLU A 271 -4.11 -12.76 -3.37
N LEU A 272 -5.31 -12.24 -3.08
CA LEU A 272 -5.48 -10.95 -2.42
C LEU A 272 -5.07 -11.00 -0.95
N VAL A 273 -5.30 -12.12 -0.25
CA VAL A 273 -4.84 -12.32 1.13
C VAL A 273 -3.31 -12.32 1.19
N VAL A 274 -2.65 -13.03 0.26
CA VAL A 274 -1.18 -13.04 0.17
C VAL A 274 -0.66 -11.63 -0.10
N ALA A 275 -1.19 -10.93 -1.11
CA ALA A 275 -0.77 -9.57 -1.45
C ALA A 275 -0.97 -8.60 -0.28
N HIS A 276 -2.13 -8.67 0.42
CA HIS A 276 -2.40 -7.79 1.56
C HIS A 276 -1.53 -8.14 2.78
N GLY A 277 -1.23 -9.42 3.00
CA GLY A 277 -0.28 -9.85 4.03
C GLY A 277 1.11 -9.25 3.84
N MET A 278 1.55 -9.06 2.59
CA MET A 278 2.81 -8.37 2.28
C MET A 278 2.72 -6.85 2.49
N LEU A 279 1.56 -6.21 2.20
CA LEU A 279 1.31 -4.82 2.57
C LEU A 279 1.35 -4.63 4.09
N LYS A 280 0.82 -5.59 4.86
CA LYS A 280 0.92 -5.59 6.31
C LYS A 280 2.37 -5.72 6.77
N ALA A 281 3.20 -6.56 6.15
CA ALA A 281 4.63 -6.66 6.49
C ALA A 281 5.34 -5.31 6.30
N LEU A 282 5.09 -4.62 5.18
CA LEU A 282 5.57 -3.26 4.96
C LEU A 282 5.08 -2.28 6.04
N ALA A 283 3.80 -2.35 6.42
CA ALA A 283 3.24 -1.52 7.49
C ALA A 283 3.92 -1.76 8.84
N CYS A 284 4.26 -3.03 9.17
CA CYS A 284 5.00 -3.36 10.39
C CYS A 284 6.39 -2.71 10.42
N ASP A 285 7.12 -2.78 9.32
CA ASP A 285 8.45 -2.17 9.23
C ASP A 285 8.39 -0.63 9.24
N LEU A 286 7.43 -0.03 8.56
CA LEU A 286 7.19 1.41 8.62
C LEU A 286 6.83 1.87 10.05
N MET A 287 6.02 1.11 10.79
CA MET A 287 5.71 1.35 12.20
C MET A 287 7.00 1.36 13.04
N LYS A 288 7.87 0.36 12.81
CA LYS A 288 9.15 0.26 13.53
C LYS A 288 10.07 1.46 13.21
N ILE A 289 10.24 1.80 11.95
CA ILE A 289 11.07 2.95 11.52
C ILE A 289 10.55 4.24 12.13
N ALA A 290 9.23 4.49 12.05
CA ALA A 290 8.61 5.68 12.60
C ALA A 290 8.77 5.78 14.12
N ASN A 291 8.65 4.66 14.84
CA ASN A 291 8.86 4.64 16.29
C ASN A 291 10.33 4.88 16.66
N ASP A 292 11.29 4.34 15.93
CA ASP A 292 12.70 4.63 16.17
C ASP A 292 12.98 6.14 15.99
N VAL A 293 12.50 6.73 14.90
CA VAL A 293 12.62 8.19 14.67
C VAL A 293 12.01 8.98 15.83
N ARG A 294 10.82 8.59 16.31
CA ARG A 294 10.14 9.27 17.45
C ARG A 294 10.95 9.16 18.74
N TRP A 295 11.49 7.96 19.04
CA TRP A 295 12.32 7.75 20.23
C TRP A 295 13.61 8.53 20.15
N LEU A 296 14.35 8.42 19.05
CA LEU A 296 15.63 9.09 18.87
C LEU A 296 15.50 10.63 18.85
N ALA A 297 14.36 11.16 18.38
CA ALA A 297 14.10 12.61 18.37
C ALA A 297 13.40 13.11 19.66
N SER A 298 13.14 12.22 20.62
CA SER A 298 12.39 12.59 21.83
C SER A 298 13.12 13.62 22.69
N GLY A 299 12.37 14.53 23.28
CA GLY A 299 12.87 15.56 24.18
C GLY A 299 12.73 16.99 23.61
N PRO A 300 13.77 17.67 23.10
CA PRO A 300 15.16 17.20 22.87
C PRO A 300 16.07 17.19 24.12
N ARG A 301 15.73 17.94 25.19
CA ARG A 301 16.59 18.05 26.36
C ARG A 301 16.32 16.98 27.43
N CYS A 302 15.06 16.57 27.60
CA CYS A 302 14.62 15.62 28.62
C CYS A 302 14.29 14.23 28.07
N GLY A 303 14.71 13.93 26.85
CA GLY A 303 14.56 12.65 26.21
C GLY A 303 15.89 12.15 25.62
N ILE A 304 15.82 11.27 24.61
CA ILE A 304 17.01 10.74 23.94
C ILE A 304 17.71 11.85 23.17
N GLY A 305 17.00 12.54 22.27
CA GLY A 305 17.49 13.76 21.60
C GLY A 305 18.65 13.56 20.63
N GLU A 306 18.87 12.34 20.11
CA GLU A 306 19.97 12.04 19.19
C GLU A 306 19.68 12.43 17.73
N LEU A 307 18.39 12.57 17.37
CA LEU A 307 17.94 13.04 16.06
C LEU A 307 17.20 14.38 16.17
N ILE A 308 17.39 15.22 15.18
CA ILE A 308 16.67 16.48 14.98
C ILE A 308 15.74 16.26 13.77
N ILE A 309 14.43 16.41 14.00
CA ILE A 309 13.41 16.33 12.96
C ILE A 309 13.02 17.72 12.45
N PRO A 310 12.59 17.85 11.18
CA PRO A 310 12.09 19.13 10.66
C PRO A 310 10.88 19.64 11.45
N ALA A 311 10.86 20.95 11.68
CA ALA A 311 9.70 21.66 12.24
C ALA A 311 8.74 22.03 11.11
N ASN A 312 7.76 21.18 10.82
CA ASN A 312 6.84 21.39 9.71
C ASN A 312 5.65 22.27 10.07
N GLU A 313 5.19 22.21 11.32
CA GLU A 313 4.05 22.97 11.85
C GLU A 313 4.21 23.28 13.35
N PRO A 314 3.47 24.27 13.90
CA PRO A 314 3.43 24.53 15.33
C PRO A 314 2.93 23.29 16.10
N GLY A 315 3.74 22.77 17.01
CA GLY A 315 3.45 21.50 17.71
C GLY A 315 2.49 21.60 18.88
N SER A 316 2.09 22.83 19.33
CA SER A 316 1.20 23.02 20.46
C SER A 316 0.55 24.39 20.44
N SER A 317 -0.72 24.45 20.84
CA SER A 317 -1.46 25.71 21.01
C SER A 317 -1.09 26.48 22.30
N ILE A 318 -0.49 25.80 23.30
CA ILE A 318 -0.19 26.35 24.63
C ILE A 318 1.28 26.24 25.05
N MET A 319 2.10 25.46 24.31
CA MET A 319 3.53 25.27 24.59
C MET A 319 4.35 25.84 23.42
N PRO A 320 4.83 27.09 23.50
CA PRO A 320 5.58 27.73 22.43
C PRO A 320 6.84 26.92 22.07
N SER A 321 7.18 26.86 20.80
CA SER A 321 8.40 26.19 20.27
C SER A 321 8.43 24.67 20.41
N LYS A 322 7.31 24.01 20.81
CA LYS A 322 7.22 22.54 20.82
C LYS A 322 7.14 22.01 19.39
N VAL A 323 8.05 21.13 19.02
CA VAL A 323 8.05 20.40 17.75
C VAL A 323 7.64 18.96 18.02
N ASN A 324 6.63 18.47 17.29
CA ASN A 324 6.15 17.08 17.42
C ASN A 324 6.62 16.24 16.22
N PRO A 325 6.79 14.93 16.38
CA PRO A 325 7.17 14.02 15.29
C PRO A 325 5.95 13.64 14.43
N THR A 326 5.20 14.63 13.93
CA THR A 326 3.88 14.48 13.30
C THR A 326 3.88 13.56 12.09
N GLN A 327 4.93 13.61 11.28
CA GLN A 327 5.09 12.72 10.13
C GLN A 327 5.22 11.24 10.56
N ALA A 328 6.02 10.99 11.59
CA ALA A 328 6.14 9.63 12.15
C ALA A 328 4.83 9.17 12.82
N GLU A 329 4.07 10.08 13.45
CA GLU A 329 2.75 9.76 13.99
C GLU A 329 1.77 9.38 12.88
N ALA A 330 1.78 10.09 11.75
CA ALA A 330 0.96 9.73 10.58
C ALA A 330 1.31 8.34 10.06
N VAL A 331 2.60 8.00 9.95
CA VAL A 331 3.05 6.65 9.58
C VAL A 331 2.48 5.59 10.51
N THR A 332 2.55 5.80 11.83
CA THR A 332 2.04 4.81 12.79
C THR A 332 0.53 4.63 12.72
N MET A 333 -0.24 5.70 12.46
CA MET A 333 -1.69 5.61 12.26
C MET A 333 -2.04 4.87 10.95
N VAL A 334 -1.34 5.15 9.86
CA VAL A 334 -1.52 4.42 8.59
C VAL A 334 -1.20 2.94 8.76
N ALA A 335 -0.10 2.60 9.43
CA ALA A 335 0.26 1.21 9.69
C ALA A 335 -0.83 0.48 10.49
N ALA A 336 -1.39 1.11 11.52
CA ALA A 336 -2.49 0.55 12.29
C ALA A 336 -3.74 0.32 11.42
N GLN A 337 -4.10 1.27 10.54
CA GLN A 337 -5.22 1.11 9.61
C GLN A 337 -5.00 -0.05 8.64
N VAL A 338 -3.80 -0.19 8.06
CA VAL A 338 -3.47 -1.29 7.14
C VAL A 338 -3.55 -2.65 7.84
N MET A 339 -3.12 -2.75 9.11
CA MET A 339 -3.28 -3.98 9.90
C MET A 339 -4.77 -4.33 10.12
N GLY A 340 -5.62 -3.33 10.36
CA GLY A 340 -7.07 -3.53 10.45
C GLY A 340 -7.69 -3.98 9.12
N ASN A 341 -7.26 -3.38 8.01
CA ASN A 341 -7.69 -3.77 6.67
C ASN A 341 -7.28 -5.21 6.33
N ASP A 342 -6.08 -5.65 6.76
CA ASP A 342 -5.62 -7.03 6.58
C ASP A 342 -6.54 -8.04 7.25
N ALA A 343 -6.96 -7.76 8.46
CA ALA A 343 -7.93 -8.61 9.16
C ALA A 343 -9.27 -8.68 8.39
N THR A 344 -9.73 -7.55 7.86
CA THR A 344 -10.96 -7.48 7.05
C THR A 344 -10.82 -8.30 5.76
N VAL A 345 -9.71 -8.16 5.04
CA VAL A 345 -9.45 -8.91 3.79
C VAL A 345 -9.39 -10.41 4.07
N GLY A 346 -8.66 -10.83 5.09
CA GLY A 346 -8.54 -12.24 5.46
C GLY A 346 -9.87 -12.87 5.86
N PHE A 347 -10.67 -12.18 6.69
CA PHE A 347 -12.00 -12.64 7.08
C PHE A 347 -12.94 -12.71 5.87
N ALA A 348 -13.00 -11.67 5.05
CA ALA A 348 -13.85 -11.61 3.86
C ALA A 348 -13.49 -12.70 2.83
N ALA A 349 -12.21 -12.98 2.64
CA ALA A 349 -11.74 -14.03 1.74
C ALA A 349 -12.18 -15.43 2.20
N SER A 350 -12.31 -15.66 3.51
CA SER A 350 -12.75 -16.94 4.08
C SER A 350 -14.25 -17.24 3.89
N GLN A 351 -15.03 -16.28 3.36
CA GLN A 351 -16.51 -16.36 3.28
C GLN A 351 -17.03 -16.83 1.91
N GLY A 352 -16.22 -17.42 1.05
CA GLY A 352 -16.68 -18.04 -0.19
C GLY A 352 -17.59 -19.23 0.09
N ASN A 353 -18.76 -19.27 -0.59
CA ASN A 353 -19.71 -20.38 -0.49
C ASN A 353 -19.98 -20.93 -1.88
N PHE A 354 -19.73 -22.24 -2.07
CA PHE A 354 -19.84 -22.91 -3.36
C PHE A 354 -19.03 -22.15 -4.44
N GLU A 355 -19.65 -21.67 -5.50
CA GLU A 355 -18.99 -21.15 -6.69
C GLU A 355 -18.75 -19.63 -6.64
N LEU A 356 -19.00 -18.94 -5.52
CA LEU A 356 -18.79 -17.49 -5.43
C LEU A 356 -18.44 -17.00 -4.03
N ASN A 357 -17.50 -16.05 -3.95
CA ASN A 357 -17.31 -15.19 -2.78
C ASN A 357 -18.14 -13.91 -2.95
N VAL A 358 -18.94 -13.56 -1.94
CA VAL A 358 -19.83 -12.37 -1.96
C VAL A 358 -19.41 -11.28 -0.98
N PHE A 359 -18.10 -11.14 -0.75
CA PHE A 359 -17.47 -10.06 0.04
C PHE A 359 -16.50 -9.22 -0.81
N MET A 360 -16.63 -9.28 -2.13
CA MET A 360 -15.66 -8.69 -3.05
C MET A 360 -15.54 -7.15 -2.94
N PRO A 361 -16.64 -6.36 -2.84
CA PRO A 361 -16.50 -4.90 -2.76
C PRO A 361 -15.74 -4.42 -1.53
N VAL A 362 -15.96 -5.01 -0.36
CA VAL A 362 -15.23 -4.65 0.87
C VAL A 362 -13.76 -5.04 0.80
N MET A 363 -13.42 -6.18 0.17
CA MET A 363 -12.02 -6.56 -0.06
C MET A 363 -11.32 -5.57 -1.01
N ALA A 364 -11.96 -5.25 -2.14
CA ALA A 364 -11.42 -4.28 -3.10
C ALA A 364 -11.16 -2.92 -2.46
N TYR A 365 -12.11 -2.42 -1.66
CA TYR A 365 -11.98 -1.15 -0.95
C TYR A 365 -10.79 -1.15 0.01
N ASN A 366 -10.69 -2.16 0.89
CA ASN A 366 -9.60 -2.23 1.88
C ASN A 366 -8.23 -2.44 1.22
N MET A 367 -8.15 -3.21 0.13
CA MET A 367 -6.93 -3.40 -0.64
C MET A 367 -6.45 -2.07 -1.24
N ILE A 368 -7.32 -1.37 -1.97
CA ILE A 368 -6.99 -0.09 -2.62
C ILE A 368 -6.66 0.98 -1.59
N GLN A 369 -7.42 1.06 -0.48
CA GLN A 369 -7.15 2.00 0.60
C GLN A 369 -5.77 1.76 1.21
N SER A 370 -5.39 0.50 1.48
CA SER A 370 -4.10 0.16 2.06
C SER A 370 -2.94 0.57 1.15
N ILE A 371 -3.03 0.28 -0.15
CA ILE A 371 -2.00 0.66 -1.13
C ILE A 371 -1.87 2.18 -1.22
N ARG A 372 -3.00 2.90 -1.29
CA ARG A 372 -3.02 4.37 -1.34
C ARG A 372 -2.38 4.98 -0.09
N LEU A 373 -2.81 4.55 1.10
CA LEU A 373 -2.30 5.07 2.37
C LEU A 373 -0.79 4.82 2.53
N LEU A 374 -0.31 3.62 2.20
CA LEU A 374 1.12 3.29 2.26
C LEU A 374 1.93 4.13 1.27
N THR A 375 1.43 4.30 0.04
CA THR A 375 2.07 5.14 -0.97
C THR A 375 2.22 6.59 -0.48
N ASP A 376 1.10 7.19 -0.09
CA ASP A 376 1.05 8.61 0.26
C ASP A 376 1.85 8.91 1.53
N VAL A 377 1.79 8.01 2.53
CA VAL A 377 2.53 8.23 3.79
C VAL A 377 4.04 8.05 3.63
N MET A 378 4.51 7.13 2.77
CA MET A 378 5.95 7.00 2.49
C MET A 378 6.50 8.23 1.77
N ASP A 379 5.76 8.79 0.81
CA ASP A 379 6.14 10.02 0.12
C ASP A 379 6.17 11.22 1.10
N SER A 380 5.14 11.35 1.94
CA SER A 380 5.07 12.41 2.94
C SER A 380 6.20 12.30 3.97
N PHE A 381 6.41 11.12 4.54
CA PHE A 381 7.44 10.85 5.53
C PHE A 381 8.85 11.05 4.95
N GLY A 382 9.08 10.55 3.74
CA GLY A 382 10.34 10.76 3.03
C GLY A 382 10.66 12.23 2.81
N LYS A 383 9.67 13.00 2.29
CA LYS A 383 9.82 14.41 1.95
C LYS A 383 9.92 15.32 3.17
N HIS A 384 9.07 15.10 4.17
CA HIS A 384 8.87 16.03 5.29
C HIS A 384 9.54 15.59 6.60
N CYS A 385 10.12 14.38 6.66
CA CYS A 385 10.88 13.90 7.80
C CYS A 385 12.29 13.45 7.40
N ILE A 386 12.43 12.34 6.65
CA ILE A 386 13.73 11.70 6.39
C ILE A 386 14.70 12.62 5.63
N LYS A 387 14.21 13.36 4.62
CA LYS A 387 15.05 14.27 3.84
C LYS A 387 15.75 15.32 4.71
N GLY A 388 15.06 15.85 5.71
CA GLY A 388 15.55 16.88 6.62
C GLY A 388 15.99 16.36 7.99
N LEU A 389 16.12 15.04 8.14
CA LEU A 389 16.59 14.41 9.38
C LEU A 389 18.07 14.70 9.59
N GLU A 390 18.44 15.21 10.79
CA GLU A 390 19.83 15.56 11.13
C GLU A 390 20.24 14.89 12.45
N PRO A 391 21.53 14.53 12.62
CA PRO A 391 22.06 14.02 13.86
C PRO A 391 22.34 15.17 14.85
N ASN A 392 21.93 15.03 16.08
CA ASN A 392 22.41 15.87 17.18
C ASN A 392 23.76 15.32 17.67
N ARG A 393 24.83 15.74 17.04
CA ARG A 393 26.19 15.20 17.28
C ARG A 393 26.62 15.35 18.73
N GLU A 394 26.36 16.50 19.35
CA GLU A 394 26.69 16.77 20.76
C GLU A 394 25.99 15.76 21.68
N ARG A 395 24.70 15.54 21.48
CA ARG A 395 23.92 14.61 22.29
C ARG A 395 24.32 13.15 22.07
N ILE A 396 24.62 12.78 20.84
CA ILE A 396 25.13 11.45 20.49
C ILE A 396 26.46 11.18 21.21
N GLU A 397 27.40 12.13 21.17
CA GLU A 397 28.69 12.01 21.81
C GLU A 397 28.57 11.97 23.35
N GLU A 398 27.76 12.84 23.94
CA GLU A 398 27.45 12.81 25.37
C GLU A 398 26.91 11.44 25.82
N ASN A 399 25.91 10.90 25.11
CA ASN A 399 25.32 9.59 25.43
C ASN A 399 26.33 8.46 25.28
N LEU A 400 27.16 8.50 24.25
CA LEU A 400 28.21 7.51 24.00
C LEU A 400 29.21 7.45 25.16
N HIS A 401 29.70 8.60 25.61
CA HIS A 401 30.70 8.68 26.68
C HIS A 401 30.12 8.37 28.08
N ARG A 402 28.83 8.58 28.29
CA ARG A 402 28.16 8.25 29.56
C ARG A 402 27.80 6.78 29.71
N SER A 403 27.80 6.02 28.61
CA SER A 403 27.37 4.63 28.65
C SER A 403 28.37 3.71 29.33
N LEU A 404 27.92 3.02 30.36
CA LEU A 404 28.74 2.02 31.07
C LEU A 404 28.89 0.72 30.28
N ILE A 405 28.10 0.50 29.24
CA ILE A 405 28.13 -0.73 28.41
C ILE A 405 29.39 -0.76 27.53
N LEU A 406 30.06 0.37 27.33
CA LEU A 406 31.38 0.40 26.69
C LEU A 406 32.40 -0.50 27.38
N VAL A 407 32.22 -0.82 28.68
CA VAL A 407 33.03 -1.81 29.42
C VAL A 407 33.15 -3.15 28.71
N THR A 408 32.20 -3.48 27.81
CA THR A 408 32.23 -4.71 26.98
C THR A 408 33.52 -4.77 26.14
N GLY A 409 34.08 -3.63 25.73
CA GLY A 409 35.39 -3.55 25.04
C GLY A 409 36.56 -4.02 25.87
N LEU A 410 36.47 -4.00 27.21
CA LEU A 410 37.51 -4.45 28.14
C LEU A 410 37.46 -5.97 28.43
N VAL A 411 36.34 -6.65 28.13
CA VAL A 411 36.12 -8.09 28.44
C VAL A 411 37.28 -8.95 27.93
N PRO A 412 37.80 -8.77 26.69
CA PRO A 412 38.94 -9.58 26.22
C PRO A 412 40.22 -9.40 27.01
N LEU A 413 40.41 -8.26 27.72
CA LEU A 413 41.59 -7.98 28.50
C LEU A 413 41.48 -8.45 29.96
N VAL A 414 40.38 -8.13 30.61
CA VAL A 414 40.24 -8.32 32.06
C VAL A 414 39.30 -9.48 32.42
N GLY A 415 38.55 -10.02 31.47
CA GLY A 415 37.51 -11.03 31.68
C GLY A 415 36.17 -10.44 32.08
N TYR A 416 35.10 -11.21 31.93
CA TYR A 416 33.70 -10.76 32.13
C TYR A 416 33.43 -10.25 33.55
N ASP A 417 33.79 -11.02 34.57
CA ASP A 417 33.49 -10.70 35.97
C ASP A 417 34.19 -9.42 36.44
N LYS A 418 35.41 -9.21 36.02
CA LYS A 418 36.18 -8.00 36.35
C LYS A 418 35.63 -6.78 35.59
N ALA A 419 35.24 -6.94 34.32
CA ALA A 419 34.58 -5.89 33.55
C ALA A 419 33.25 -5.48 34.22
N CYS A 420 32.44 -6.46 34.69
CA CYS A 420 31.23 -6.18 35.47
C CYS A 420 31.54 -5.42 36.77
N SER A 421 32.64 -5.76 37.46
CA SER A 421 33.03 -5.04 38.69
C SER A 421 33.38 -3.58 38.39
N ILE A 422 34.18 -3.32 37.32
CA ILE A 422 34.51 -1.98 36.86
C ILE A 422 33.23 -1.14 36.59
N ALA A 423 32.29 -1.70 35.82
CA ALA A 423 31.04 -0.99 35.49
C ALA A 423 30.20 -0.70 36.74
N LYS A 424 30.11 -1.65 37.70
CA LYS A 424 29.42 -1.44 38.99
C LYS A 424 30.08 -0.35 39.84
N THR A 425 31.42 -0.32 39.91
CA THR A 425 32.16 0.71 40.62
C THR A 425 31.92 2.09 40.00
N ALA A 426 32.01 2.19 38.67
CA ALA A 426 31.71 3.41 37.93
C ALA A 426 30.27 3.91 38.27
N ALA A 427 29.26 3.03 38.19
CA ALA A 427 27.88 3.38 38.47
C ALA A 427 27.67 3.83 39.92
N SER A 428 28.23 3.11 40.89
CA SER A 428 27.97 3.38 42.32
C SER A 428 28.71 4.62 42.87
N GLN A 429 29.86 4.96 42.27
CA GLN A 429 30.69 6.06 42.71
C GLN A 429 30.59 7.31 41.81
N GLY A 430 29.78 7.22 40.71
CA GLY A 430 29.63 8.33 39.75
C GLY A 430 30.92 8.61 38.94
N LEU A 431 31.77 7.60 38.79
CA LEU A 431 33.02 7.69 38.01
C LEU A 431 32.74 7.40 36.52
N THR A 432 33.65 7.88 35.68
CA THR A 432 33.75 7.42 34.29
C THR A 432 34.28 5.97 34.25
N LEU A 433 33.98 5.24 33.17
CA LEU A 433 34.55 3.89 33.00
C LEU A 433 36.08 3.88 33.00
N LYS A 434 36.71 4.93 32.48
CA LYS A 434 38.17 5.08 32.48
C LYS A 434 38.72 5.21 33.91
N GLU A 435 38.13 6.10 34.71
CA GLU A 435 38.54 6.26 36.11
C GLU A 435 38.40 4.96 36.89
N ALA A 436 37.22 4.34 36.82
CA ALA A 436 36.98 3.07 37.52
C ALA A 436 37.90 1.91 37.06
N ALA A 437 38.23 1.86 35.75
CA ALA A 437 39.10 0.85 35.20
C ALA A 437 40.56 1.03 35.71
N VAL A 438 41.05 2.25 35.71
CA VAL A 438 42.40 2.58 36.20
C VAL A 438 42.52 2.39 37.71
N GLU A 439 41.53 2.88 38.49
CA GLU A 439 41.49 2.68 39.96
C GLU A 439 41.39 1.20 40.35
N SER A 440 40.83 0.35 39.51
CA SER A 440 40.81 -1.09 39.77
C SER A 440 42.21 -1.74 39.77
N GLY A 441 43.20 -1.05 39.22
CA GLY A 441 44.58 -1.58 39.06
C GLY A 441 44.69 -2.70 38.03
N LEU A 442 43.63 -2.99 37.27
CA LEU A 442 43.61 -4.07 36.27
C LEU A 442 44.09 -3.63 34.89
N ILE A 443 44.13 -2.32 34.63
CA ILE A 443 44.44 -1.74 33.32
C ILE A 443 45.00 -0.33 33.50
N THR A 444 46.00 0.05 32.69
CA THR A 444 46.51 1.43 32.68
C THR A 444 45.65 2.35 31.86
N ALA A 445 45.84 3.66 32.00
CA ALA A 445 45.13 4.67 31.20
C ALA A 445 45.43 4.50 29.70
N GLU A 446 46.68 4.20 29.36
CA GLU A 446 47.13 3.99 27.99
C GLU A 446 46.51 2.72 27.38
N GLU A 447 46.45 1.62 28.14
CA GLU A 447 45.79 0.37 27.70
C GLU A 447 44.30 0.58 27.49
N TYR A 448 43.65 1.36 28.40
CA TYR A 448 42.24 1.74 28.23
C TYR A 448 42.04 2.51 26.92
N ASP A 449 42.77 3.59 26.70
CA ASP A 449 42.61 4.43 25.50
C ASP A 449 42.89 3.65 24.20
N ALA A 450 43.90 2.77 24.20
CA ALA A 450 44.20 1.94 23.05
C ALA A 450 43.07 0.91 22.74
N ARG A 451 42.35 0.44 23.76
CA ARG A 451 41.30 -0.58 23.59
C ARG A 451 39.92 0.01 23.36
N MET A 452 39.66 1.18 23.92
CA MET A 452 38.35 1.83 23.91
C MET A 452 38.14 2.71 22.67
N ASP A 453 38.71 2.29 21.53
CA ASP A 453 38.39 2.89 20.25
C ASP A 453 36.95 2.54 19.86
N VAL A 454 36.04 3.50 20.04
CA VAL A 454 34.60 3.32 19.78
C VAL A 454 34.29 3.02 18.32
N ARG A 455 35.17 3.41 17.37
CA ARG A 455 35.03 3.08 15.95
C ARG A 455 35.23 1.58 15.73
N LYS A 456 36.25 0.99 16.34
CA LYS A 456 36.48 -0.46 16.29
C LYS A 456 35.37 -1.23 17.01
N LEU A 457 34.85 -0.71 18.13
CA LEU A 457 33.73 -1.33 18.83
C LEU A 457 32.44 -1.28 18.00
N ALA A 458 32.29 -0.31 17.11
CA ALA A 458 31.20 -0.21 16.14
C ALA A 458 31.43 -1.04 14.86
N GLY A 459 32.53 -1.83 14.79
CA GLY A 459 32.88 -2.65 13.63
C GLY A 459 33.44 -1.87 12.44
N LEU A 460 33.99 -0.66 12.69
CA LEU A 460 34.72 0.11 11.68
C LEU A 460 36.21 -0.21 11.80
N GLU A 461 36.89 -0.36 10.65
CA GLU A 461 38.36 -0.59 10.59
C GLU A 461 39.19 0.65 10.99
#